data_17ad8a07c66a19f579ae284d112aeda9
#
_entry.id   17ad8a07c66a19f579ae284d112aeda9
#
_cell.length_a   1.000
_cell.length_b   1.000
_cell.length_c   1.000
_cell.angle_alpha   90.00
_cell.angle_beta   90.00
_cell.angle_gamma   90.00
#
_symmetry.space_group_name_H-M   'P 1'
#
loop_
_entity.id
_entity.type
_entity.pdbx_description
1 polymer ?
#
loop_
_entity_poly.entity_id
_entity_poly.type
_entity_poly.pdbx_seq_one_letter_code
_entity_poly.pdbx_strand_id
1 'polypeptide(L)'
;MLVTADRVFGGHLYVRNGKIAAISDDGTLPAREELDAAGLYVLPGMLDCHAHINDPGFTWREDLPHASEAAAVGGVTTLIDMPLQNTPPLTSADAFANKLAVFEGRSLVDYALWGGLVTDNTAELAGMDAAGAVGFKAFIAPVSLGYSSVDMGLAREALFRIKAFGGLAGFHCEDHALICAGEAKAKAGGGTRRAFLDSRPVVAEVIATANVIELARETGARVHICHVSHPRVAELVRRAQADGLSVTGETCPHYLVFTEENLLSCGTVFKCAPPLRTAEARDGLWE
;
A
#
# COMPACT_ATOMS: atom_id res chain seq x y z
N MET A 1 23.73 -10.89 -15.13
CA MET A 1 23.84 -11.19 -13.68
C MET A 1 22.47 -11.57 -13.16
N LEU A 2 22.33 -12.69 -12.45
CA LEU A 2 21.12 -13.07 -11.75
C LEU A 2 21.13 -12.53 -10.33
N VAL A 3 20.01 -11.97 -9.86
CA VAL A 3 19.85 -11.44 -8.52
C VAL A 3 18.82 -12.30 -7.77
N THR A 4 19.21 -12.84 -6.63
CA THR A 4 18.33 -13.59 -5.72
C THR A 4 18.32 -12.90 -4.35
N ALA A 5 17.52 -13.39 -3.41
CA ALA A 5 17.48 -12.88 -2.05
C ALA A 5 18.85 -12.94 -1.34
N ASP A 6 19.70 -13.93 -1.73
CA ASP A 6 20.93 -14.21 -0.98
C ASP A 6 22.19 -13.76 -1.71
N ARG A 7 22.17 -13.64 -3.04
CA ARG A 7 23.37 -13.36 -3.83
C ARG A 7 23.11 -12.77 -5.21
N VAL A 8 24.16 -12.17 -5.76
CA VAL A 8 24.25 -11.72 -7.17
C VAL A 8 25.35 -12.50 -7.84
N PHE A 9 25.06 -13.17 -8.97
CA PHE A 9 26.02 -14.03 -9.66
C PHE A 9 25.75 -14.13 -11.16
N GLY A 10 26.77 -14.54 -11.94
CA GLY A 10 26.59 -14.90 -13.34
C GLY A 10 25.95 -16.27 -13.47
N GLY A 11 25.06 -16.48 -14.44
CA GLY A 11 24.41 -17.76 -14.63
C GLY A 11 23.26 -17.71 -15.61
N HIS A 12 22.58 -18.82 -15.77
CA HIS A 12 21.46 -19.03 -16.68
C HIS A 12 20.18 -19.35 -15.90
N LEU A 13 19.09 -18.68 -16.28
CA LEU A 13 17.76 -18.90 -15.73
C LEU A 13 16.90 -19.67 -16.75
N TYR A 14 16.41 -20.84 -16.37
CA TYR A 14 15.54 -21.65 -17.21
C TYR A 14 14.10 -21.56 -16.75
N VAL A 15 13.21 -21.25 -17.69
CA VAL A 15 11.77 -21.09 -17.43
C VAL A 15 11.01 -22.17 -18.20
N ARG A 16 10.07 -22.84 -17.54
CA ARG A 16 9.17 -23.81 -18.13
C ARG A 16 7.76 -23.60 -17.60
N ASN A 17 6.80 -23.42 -18.51
CA ASN A 17 5.39 -23.22 -18.17
C ASN A 17 5.18 -22.05 -17.15
N GLY A 18 5.85 -20.94 -17.38
CA GLY A 18 5.75 -19.74 -16.52
C GLY A 18 6.42 -19.84 -15.14
N LYS A 19 7.20 -20.93 -14.90
CA LYS A 19 7.89 -21.13 -13.62
C LYS A 19 9.39 -21.29 -13.83
N ILE A 20 10.19 -20.85 -12.85
CA ILE A 20 11.62 -21.11 -12.82
C ILE A 20 11.81 -22.61 -12.65
N ALA A 21 12.40 -23.24 -13.67
CA ALA A 21 12.66 -24.68 -13.70
C ALA A 21 14.07 -25.01 -13.19
N ALA A 22 15.05 -24.15 -13.48
CA ALA A 22 16.42 -24.31 -13.01
C ALA A 22 17.18 -22.97 -13.02
N ILE A 23 18.21 -22.90 -12.22
CA ILE A 23 19.27 -21.89 -12.28
C ILE A 23 20.59 -22.64 -12.37
N SER A 24 21.44 -22.33 -13.35
CA SER A 24 22.69 -23.02 -13.61
C SER A 24 23.81 -22.04 -13.93
N ASP A 25 25.01 -22.36 -13.53
CA ASP A 25 26.19 -21.55 -13.79
C ASP A 25 26.79 -21.84 -15.21
N ASP A 26 26.50 -22.97 -15.83
CA ASP A 26 27.18 -23.48 -17.03
C ASP A 26 26.36 -23.44 -18.34
N GLY A 27 25.08 -23.11 -18.30
CA GLY A 27 24.26 -22.93 -19.51
C GLY A 27 24.05 -24.18 -20.36
N THR A 28 24.18 -25.36 -19.80
CA THR A 28 24.20 -26.65 -20.57
C THR A 28 22.83 -27.25 -20.86
N LEU A 29 21.76 -26.73 -20.24
CA LEU A 29 20.41 -27.25 -20.45
C LEU A 29 19.82 -26.73 -21.77
N PRO A 30 19.16 -27.60 -22.57
CA PRO A 30 18.57 -27.17 -23.83
C PRO A 30 17.35 -26.26 -23.60
N ALA A 31 17.22 -25.21 -24.41
CA ALA A 31 16.08 -24.29 -24.44
C ALA A 31 15.49 -24.21 -25.85
N ARG A 32 14.21 -23.87 -25.97
CA ARG A 32 13.56 -23.56 -27.26
C ARG A 32 13.90 -22.17 -27.76
N GLU A 33 13.97 -21.23 -26.82
CA GLU A 33 14.27 -19.82 -27.05
C GLU A 33 15.30 -19.39 -26.02
N GLU A 34 16.20 -18.52 -26.44
CA GLU A 34 17.23 -17.95 -25.57
C GLU A 34 17.14 -16.43 -25.65
N LEU A 35 17.13 -15.79 -24.50
CA LEU A 35 17.25 -14.36 -24.36
C LEU A 35 18.64 -14.03 -23.82
N ASP A 36 19.45 -13.36 -24.62
CA ASP A 36 20.75 -12.87 -24.16
C ASP A 36 20.57 -11.68 -23.23
N ALA A 37 20.90 -11.87 -21.97
CA ALA A 37 20.89 -10.84 -20.93
C ALA A 37 22.31 -10.40 -20.53
N ALA A 38 23.31 -10.57 -21.41
CA ALA A 38 24.68 -10.14 -21.14
C ALA A 38 24.73 -8.65 -20.85
N GLY A 39 25.42 -8.26 -19.76
CA GLY A 39 25.49 -6.87 -19.30
C GLY A 39 24.28 -6.37 -18.52
N LEU A 40 23.23 -7.17 -18.38
CA LEU A 40 22.02 -6.81 -17.63
C LEU A 40 21.96 -7.53 -16.28
N TYR A 41 21.11 -7.00 -15.38
CA TYR A 41 20.67 -7.67 -14.16
C TYR A 41 19.29 -8.27 -14.39
N VAL A 42 19.14 -9.55 -14.07
CA VAL A 42 17.85 -10.24 -14.05
C VAL A 42 17.41 -10.33 -12.59
N LEU A 43 16.36 -9.59 -12.26
CA LEU A 43 15.80 -9.47 -10.93
C LEU A 43 14.45 -10.20 -10.86
N PRO A 44 13.99 -10.61 -9.65
CA PRO A 44 12.56 -10.88 -9.43
C PRO A 44 11.73 -9.68 -9.85
N GLY A 45 10.56 -9.92 -10.44
CA GLY A 45 9.62 -8.83 -10.73
C GLY A 45 9.22 -8.10 -9.45
N MET A 46 9.11 -6.78 -9.52
CA MET A 46 8.65 -5.99 -8.39
C MET A 46 7.17 -6.25 -8.11
N LEU A 47 6.81 -6.22 -6.85
CA LEU A 47 5.43 -6.32 -6.38
C LEU A 47 5.06 -4.98 -5.74
N ASP A 48 4.09 -4.27 -6.33
CA ASP A 48 3.53 -3.05 -5.76
C ASP A 48 2.31 -3.40 -4.91
N CYS A 49 2.46 -3.32 -3.58
CA CYS A 49 1.41 -3.70 -2.64
C CYS A 49 0.42 -2.57 -2.31
N HIS A 50 0.57 -1.37 -2.91
CA HIS A 50 -0.26 -0.21 -2.63
C HIS A 50 -0.50 0.63 -3.89
N ALA A 51 -1.27 0.12 -4.82
CA ALA A 51 -1.67 0.84 -6.02
C ALA A 51 -3.09 1.40 -5.89
N HIS A 52 -3.41 2.45 -6.65
CA HIS A 52 -4.76 3.01 -6.76
C HIS A 52 -5.18 3.03 -8.22
N ILE A 53 -5.84 1.95 -8.66
CA ILE A 53 -6.40 1.84 -10.01
C ILE A 53 -7.87 2.22 -9.95
N ASN A 54 -8.21 3.37 -10.50
CA ASN A 54 -9.51 4.02 -10.36
C ASN A 54 -10.58 3.44 -11.31
N ASP A 55 -10.48 2.18 -11.66
CA ASP A 55 -11.38 1.43 -12.54
C ASP A 55 -12.10 0.33 -11.73
N PRO A 56 -13.43 0.31 -11.68
CA PRO A 56 -14.38 1.19 -12.35
C PRO A 56 -14.65 2.53 -11.62
N GLY A 57 -15.12 3.51 -12.37
CA GLY A 57 -15.76 4.72 -11.85
C GLY A 57 -14.97 6.01 -12.00
N PHE A 58 -13.66 6.00 -11.89
CA PHE A 58 -12.78 7.17 -12.03
C PHE A 58 -11.73 6.98 -13.14
N THR A 59 -12.06 6.26 -14.19
CA THR A 59 -11.17 5.90 -15.31
C THR A 59 -10.53 7.08 -16.03
N TRP A 60 -11.13 8.29 -15.89
CA TRP A 60 -10.52 9.53 -16.36
C TRP A 60 -9.23 9.92 -15.63
N ARG A 61 -8.99 9.34 -14.44
CA ARG A 61 -7.74 9.51 -13.69
C ARG A 61 -6.73 8.43 -14.05
N GLU A 62 -7.17 7.17 -14.03
CA GLU A 62 -6.38 6.00 -14.34
C GLU A 62 -7.33 4.82 -14.62
N ASP A 63 -7.10 4.07 -15.68
CA ASP A 63 -7.77 2.81 -15.96
C ASP A 63 -6.79 1.64 -15.84
N LEU A 64 -7.32 0.41 -15.77
CA LEU A 64 -6.50 -0.78 -15.57
C LEU A 64 -5.50 -1.03 -16.73
N PRO A 65 -5.87 -0.92 -18.03
CA PRO A 65 -4.89 -1.11 -19.10
C PRO A 65 -3.68 -0.20 -18.98
N HIS A 66 -3.89 1.11 -18.82
CA HIS A 66 -2.77 2.07 -18.69
C HIS A 66 -1.97 1.87 -17.40
N ALA A 67 -2.64 1.62 -16.27
CA ALA A 67 -1.96 1.35 -15.00
C ALA A 67 -1.07 0.10 -15.09
N SER A 68 -1.58 -0.99 -15.66
CA SER A 68 -0.83 -2.24 -15.81
C SER A 68 0.31 -2.14 -16.83
N GLU A 69 0.14 -1.34 -17.89
CA GLU A 69 1.21 -1.03 -18.84
C GLU A 69 2.32 -0.23 -18.17
N ALA A 70 1.97 0.82 -17.43
CA ALA A 70 2.94 1.61 -16.66
C ALA A 70 3.69 0.76 -15.64
N ALA A 71 2.99 -0.13 -14.94
CA ALA A 71 3.58 -1.10 -14.02
C ALA A 71 4.60 -2.00 -14.73
N ALA A 72 4.22 -2.62 -15.85
CA ALA A 72 5.08 -3.51 -16.62
C ALA A 72 6.35 -2.79 -17.11
N VAL A 73 6.21 -1.57 -17.66
CA VAL A 73 7.34 -0.73 -18.09
C VAL A 73 8.24 -0.36 -16.90
N GLY A 74 7.68 -0.16 -15.71
CA GLY A 74 8.43 0.10 -14.47
C GLY A 74 9.08 -1.15 -13.86
N GLY A 75 8.85 -2.36 -14.41
CA GLY A 75 9.36 -3.63 -13.87
C GLY A 75 8.52 -4.23 -12.75
N VAL A 76 7.30 -3.70 -12.52
CA VAL A 76 6.32 -4.28 -11.60
C VAL A 76 5.58 -5.40 -12.33
N THR A 77 5.56 -6.57 -11.73
CA THR A 77 4.91 -7.75 -12.31
C THR A 77 3.63 -8.15 -11.57
N THR A 78 3.38 -7.55 -10.41
CA THR A 78 2.17 -7.78 -9.62
C THR A 78 1.74 -6.47 -8.94
N LEU A 79 0.48 -6.12 -9.10
CA LEU A 79 -0.15 -4.96 -8.44
C LEU A 79 -1.12 -5.44 -7.38
N ILE A 80 -1.15 -4.77 -6.22
CA ILE A 80 -2.23 -4.95 -5.25
C ILE A 80 -2.99 -3.63 -5.13
N ASP A 81 -4.20 -3.61 -5.63
CA ASP A 81 -5.01 -2.41 -5.74
C ASP A 81 -5.83 -2.13 -4.49
N MET A 82 -5.86 -0.87 -4.07
CA MET A 82 -6.57 -0.39 -2.89
C MET A 82 -8.08 -0.24 -3.15
N PRO A 83 -8.94 -0.37 -2.11
CA PRO A 83 -10.39 -0.51 -2.28
C PRO A 83 -11.15 0.80 -2.51
N LEU A 84 -10.50 1.94 -2.33
CA LEU A 84 -11.13 3.25 -2.45
C LEU A 84 -10.92 3.87 -3.83
N GLN A 85 -11.69 4.95 -4.11
CA GLN A 85 -11.69 5.61 -5.42
C GLN A 85 -12.18 4.70 -6.56
N ASN A 86 -13.10 3.82 -6.21
CA ASN A 86 -13.88 3.01 -7.14
C ASN A 86 -15.38 3.34 -7.00
N THR A 87 -16.16 3.02 -7.98
CA THR A 87 -17.62 3.17 -7.92
C THR A 87 -18.28 1.86 -8.34
N PRO A 88 -18.89 1.12 -7.40
CA PRO A 88 -18.87 1.35 -5.95
C PRO A 88 -17.49 1.10 -5.32
N PRO A 89 -17.20 1.65 -4.10
CA PRO A 89 -16.01 1.26 -3.36
C PRO A 89 -16.09 -0.21 -2.94
N LEU A 90 -14.94 -0.87 -2.75
CA LEU A 90 -14.88 -2.32 -2.47
C LEU A 90 -15.20 -2.62 -1.00
N THR A 91 -16.41 -2.33 -0.57
CA THR A 91 -16.87 -2.47 0.82
C THR A 91 -17.85 -3.61 1.05
N SER A 92 -18.16 -4.39 0.00
CA SER A 92 -18.98 -5.60 0.06
C SER A 92 -18.43 -6.69 -0.87
N ALA A 93 -18.85 -7.94 -0.65
CA ALA A 93 -18.48 -9.06 -1.50
C ALA A 93 -18.94 -8.85 -2.96
N ASP A 94 -20.12 -8.27 -3.18
CA ASP A 94 -20.64 -7.99 -4.53
C ASP A 94 -19.80 -6.91 -5.24
N ALA A 95 -19.45 -5.83 -4.56
CA ALA A 95 -18.59 -4.79 -5.13
C ALA A 95 -17.18 -5.34 -5.47
N PHE A 96 -16.66 -6.23 -4.63
CA PHE A 96 -15.39 -6.91 -4.83
C PHE A 96 -15.44 -7.81 -6.07
N ALA A 97 -16.45 -8.66 -6.19
CA ALA A 97 -16.66 -9.53 -7.34
C ALA A 97 -16.84 -8.74 -8.65
N ASN A 98 -17.57 -7.63 -8.61
CA ASN A 98 -17.74 -6.74 -9.76
C ASN A 98 -16.40 -6.17 -10.25
N LYS A 99 -15.52 -5.75 -9.34
CA LYS A 99 -14.20 -5.24 -9.73
C LYS A 99 -13.31 -6.35 -10.31
N LEU A 100 -13.32 -7.54 -9.75
CA LEU A 100 -12.62 -8.70 -10.33
C LEU A 100 -13.07 -8.96 -11.76
N ALA A 101 -14.39 -8.92 -12.03
CA ALA A 101 -14.92 -9.10 -13.37
C ALA A 101 -14.49 -7.98 -14.34
N VAL A 102 -14.38 -6.73 -13.85
CA VAL A 102 -13.84 -5.61 -14.65
C VAL A 102 -12.35 -5.82 -14.97
N PHE A 103 -11.60 -6.43 -14.08
CA PHE A 103 -10.16 -6.63 -14.24
C PHE A 103 -9.80 -7.85 -15.10
N GLU A 104 -10.70 -8.82 -15.21
CA GLU A 104 -10.46 -10.08 -15.91
C GLU A 104 -10.05 -9.84 -17.38
N GLY A 105 -8.88 -10.38 -17.75
CA GLY A 105 -8.33 -10.30 -19.11
C GLY A 105 -7.85 -8.91 -19.57
N ARG A 106 -7.85 -7.90 -18.69
CA ARG A 106 -7.49 -6.52 -19.06
C ARG A 106 -6.16 -6.04 -18.50
N SER A 107 -5.56 -6.77 -17.56
CA SER A 107 -4.27 -6.43 -16.97
C SER A 107 -3.12 -7.11 -17.71
N LEU A 108 -2.02 -6.39 -17.90
CA LEU A 108 -0.77 -6.93 -18.44
C LEU A 108 0.11 -7.60 -17.37
N VAL A 109 -0.17 -7.34 -16.09
CA VAL A 109 0.55 -7.90 -14.95
C VAL A 109 -0.41 -8.62 -14.03
N ASP A 110 0.10 -9.46 -13.15
CA ASP A 110 -0.73 -10.09 -12.12
C ASP A 110 -1.30 -9.02 -11.18
N TYR A 111 -2.46 -9.31 -10.58
CA TYR A 111 -3.09 -8.39 -9.65
C TYR A 111 -3.78 -9.09 -8.49
N ALA A 112 -3.93 -8.37 -7.39
CA ALA A 112 -4.78 -8.70 -6.27
C ALA A 112 -5.51 -7.45 -5.79
N LEU A 113 -6.53 -7.61 -4.95
CA LEU A 113 -7.36 -6.52 -4.47
C LEU A 113 -7.42 -6.50 -2.94
N TRP A 114 -7.33 -5.31 -2.36
CA TRP A 114 -7.74 -5.07 -0.99
C TRP A 114 -9.26 -4.91 -0.90
N GLY A 115 -9.88 -5.47 0.17
CA GLY A 115 -11.21 -5.08 0.61
C GLY A 115 -11.18 -3.80 1.43
N GLY A 116 -12.30 -3.10 1.53
CA GLY A 116 -12.45 -1.91 2.35
C GLY A 116 -13.04 -2.22 3.72
N LEU A 117 -12.51 -1.61 4.76
CA LEU A 117 -13.11 -1.54 6.09
C LEU A 117 -13.61 -0.12 6.32
N VAL A 118 -14.93 0.03 6.46
CA VAL A 118 -15.65 1.29 6.67
C VAL A 118 -16.64 1.16 7.84
N THR A 119 -17.34 2.25 8.16
CA THR A 119 -18.13 2.37 9.40
C THR A 119 -19.21 1.28 9.59
N ASP A 120 -19.78 0.76 8.53
CA ASP A 120 -20.99 -0.09 8.57
C ASP A 120 -20.85 -1.43 7.84
N ASN A 121 -19.62 -1.88 7.57
CA ASN A 121 -19.42 -3.09 6.75
C ASN A 121 -18.67 -4.24 7.44
N THR A 122 -18.57 -4.28 8.74
CA THR A 122 -17.86 -5.37 9.45
C THR A 122 -18.44 -6.77 9.17
N ALA A 123 -19.72 -6.86 8.81
CA ALA A 123 -20.37 -8.10 8.41
C ALA A 123 -19.91 -8.60 7.03
N GLU A 124 -19.45 -7.72 6.16
CA GLU A 124 -19.02 -8.02 4.79
C GLU A 124 -17.58 -8.57 4.69
N LEU A 125 -16.77 -8.39 5.75
CA LEU A 125 -15.34 -8.72 5.72
C LEU A 125 -15.07 -10.19 5.36
N ALA A 126 -15.81 -11.12 5.99
CA ALA A 126 -15.66 -12.55 5.70
C ALA A 126 -16.09 -12.91 4.27
N GLY A 127 -17.11 -12.24 3.73
CA GLY A 127 -17.55 -12.42 2.33
C GLY A 127 -16.51 -11.94 1.34
N MET A 128 -15.88 -10.79 1.60
CA MET A 128 -14.79 -10.28 0.77
C MET A 128 -13.53 -11.14 0.85
N ASP A 129 -13.18 -11.67 2.04
CA ASP A 129 -12.07 -12.62 2.20
C ASP A 129 -12.32 -13.88 1.36
N ALA A 130 -13.51 -14.46 1.46
CA ALA A 130 -13.91 -15.63 0.66
C ALA A 130 -13.89 -15.35 -0.86
N ALA A 131 -14.11 -14.09 -1.28
CA ALA A 131 -14.01 -13.64 -2.67
C ALA A 131 -12.56 -13.37 -3.12
N GLY A 132 -11.57 -13.46 -2.21
CA GLY A 132 -10.15 -13.35 -2.51
C GLY A 132 -9.49 -12.01 -2.13
N ALA A 133 -10.09 -11.23 -1.23
CA ALA A 133 -9.43 -10.04 -0.70
C ALA A 133 -8.14 -10.42 0.05
N VAL A 134 -7.02 -9.77 -0.30
CA VAL A 134 -5.71 -10.07 0.33
C VAL A 134 -5.52 -9.36 1.68
N GLY A 135 -6.38 -8.42 1.99
CA GLY A 135 -6.41 -7.66 3.24
C GLY A 135 -7.53 -6.62 3.22
N PHE A 136 -7.66 -5.86 4.31
CA PHE A 136 -8.73 -4.88 4.49
C PHE A 136 -8.16 -3.52 4.84
N LYS A 137 -8.34 -2.54 3.96
CA LYS A 137 -7.87 -1.16 4.16
C LYS A 137 -8.87 -0.37 4.99
N ALA A 138 -8.37 0.29 6.02
CA ALA A 138 -9.10 1.24 6.85
C ALA A 138 -8.41 2.60 6.93
N PHE A 139 -9.17 3.64 7.25
CA PHE A 139 -8.67 4.98 7.51
C PHE A 139 -9.04 5.42 8.93
N ILE A 140 -8.04 5.79 9.71
CA ILE A 140 -8.27 6.51 10.97
C ILE A 140 -8.48 8.01 10.69
N ALA A 141 -7.80 8.55 9.68
CA ALA A 141 -7.95 9.92 9.22
C ALA A 141 -9.30 10.18 8.53
N PRO A 142 -9.75 11.44 8.47
CA PRO A 142 -10.88 11.79 7.62
C PRO A 142 -10.55 11.46 6.15
N VAL A 143 -11.53 10.89 5.46
CA VAL A 143 -11.43 10.48 4.06
C VAL A 143 -12.68 10.94 3.32
N SER A 144 -12.60 11.06 2.01
CA SER A 144 -13.67 11.53 1.14
C SER A 144 -14.08 10.46 0.12
N LEU A 145 -15.06 10.81 -0.75
CA LEU A 145 -15.45 10.00 -1.91
C LEU A 145 -16.18 8.69 -1.56
N GLY A 146 -17.13 8.75 -0.61
CA GLY A 146 -17.99 7.60 -0.28
C GLY A 146 -17.30 6.51 0.54
N TYR A 147 -16.12 6.79 1.07
CA TYR A 147 -15.37 5.93 1.97
C TYR A 147 -15.31 6.58 3.36
N SER A 148 -15.73 5.89 4.40
CA SER A 148 -15.75 6.45 5.77
C SER A 148 -14.53 6.02 6.57
N SER A 149 -14.07 6.93 7.47
CA SER A 149 -13.05 6.59 8.47
C SER A 149 -13.65 5.72 9.58
N VAL A 150 -12.79 4.95 10.25
CA VAL A 150 -13.17 4.13 11.39
C VAL A 150 -12.61 4.72 12.69
N ASP A 151 -13.36 4.63 13.77
CA ASP A 151 -12.85 4.92 15.11
C ASP A 151 -12.14 3.70 15.72
N MET A 152 -11.50 3.88 16.87
CA MET A 152 -10.78 2.80 17.55
C MET A 152 -11.70 1.67 18.04
N GLY A 153 -12.96 1.96 18.39
CA GLY A 153 -13.93 0.97 18.80
C GLY A 153 -14.28 0.01 17.66
N LEU A 154 -14.61 0.58 16.51
CA LEU A 154 -14.89 -0.18 15.29
C LEU A 154 -13.65 -0.91 14.77
N ALA A 155 -12.49 -0.26 14.78
CA ALA A 155 -11.23 -0.90 14.39
C ALA A 155 -10.95 -2.14 15.25
N ARG A 156 -11.16 -2.06 16.58
CA ARG A 156 -11.02 -3.18 17.50
C ARG A 156 -11.97 -4.34 17.17
N GLU A 157 -13.25 -4.05 16.96
CA GLU A 157 -14.23 -5.07 16.56
C GLU A 157 -13.83 -5.75 15.24
N ALA A 158 -13.48 -4.96 14.24
CA ALA A 158 -13.07 -5.47 12.94
C ALA A 158 -11.81 -6.34 13.02
N LEU A 159 -10.84 -5.97 13.85
CA LEU A 159 -9.62 -6.76 14.05
C LEU A 159 -9.91 -8.14 14.63
N PHE A 160 -10.83 -8.28 15.59
CA PHE A 160 -11.25 -9.60 16.07
C PHE A 160 -11.91 -10.43 14.96
N ARG A 161 -12.75 -9.83 14.11
CA ARG A 161 -13.38 -10.51 12.98
C ARG A 161 -12.35 -10.94 11.93
N ILE A 162 -11.44 -10.02 11.53
CA ILE A 162 -10.38 -10.29 10.54
C ILE A 162 -9.45 -11.40 11.04
N LYS A 163 -9.07 -11.38 12.32
CA LYS A 163 -8.28 -12.45 12.92
C LYS A 163 -8.95 -13.82 12.83
N ALA A 164 -10.28 -13.90 12.98
CA ALA A 164 -11.00 -15.16 13.00
C ALA A 164 -10.83 -15.98 11.72
N PHE A 165 -10.57 -15.33 10.57
CA PHE A 165 -10.26 -16.00 9.29
C PHE A 165 -8.79 -15.83 8.87
N GLY A 166 -7.92 -15.28 9.74
CA GLY A 166 -6.47 -15.15 9.45
C GLY A 166 -6.11 -13.99 8.51
N GLY A 167 -7.03 -13.05 8.29
CA GLY A 167 -6.85 -11.91 7.39
C GLY A 167 -5.83 -10.88 7.88
N LEU A 168 -5.61 -9.85 7.07
CA LEU A 168 -4.72 -8.72 7.31
C LEU A 168 -5.53 -7.42 7.32
N ALA A 169 -5.30 -6.53 8.30
CA ALA A 169 -5.86 -5.19 8.30
C ALA A 169 -4.78 -4.15 8.03
N GLY A 170 -4.94 -3.33 6.99
CA GLY A 170 -4.05 -2.22 6.65
C GLY A 170 -4.67 -0.88 7.06
N PHE A 171 -3.89 0.00 7.68
CA PHE A 171 -4.39 1.27 8.19
C PHE A 171 -3.65 2.47 7.60
N HIS A 172 -4.42 3.45 7.14
CA HIS A 172 -3.94 4.82 6.99
C HIS A 172 -3.98 5.46 8.37
N CYS A 173 -2.80 5.67 8.96
CA CYS A 173 -2.64 6.09 10.34
C CYS A 173 -2.34 7.60 10.42
N GLU A 174 -3.39 8.44 10.44
CA GLU A 174 -3.32 9.83 10.87
C GLU A 174 -4.50 10.07 11.81
N ASP A 175 -4.27 10.69 12.98
CA ASP A 175 -5.32 10.91 13.98
C ASP A 175 -6.42 11.84 13.47
N HIS A 176 -7.67 11.37 13.53
CA HIS A 176 -8.84 12.04 12.96
C HIS A 176 -9.03 13.45 13.50
N ALA A 177 -8.95 13.62 14.82
CA ALA A 177 -9.24 14.90 15.45
C ALA A 177 -8.17 15.93 15.13
N LEU A 178 -6.89 15.52 15.14
CA LEU A 178 -5.77 16.41 14.78
C LEU A 178 -5.85 16.84 13.31
N ILE A 179 -6.17 15.91 12.40
CA ILE A 179 -6.30 16.23 10.98
C ILE A 179 -7.50 17.16 10.74
N CYS A 180 -8.68 16.88 11.31
CA CYS A 180 -9.85 17.76 11.17
C CYS A 180 -9.57 19.19 11.67
N ALA A 181 -8.95 19.32 12.83
CA ALA A 181 -8.58 20.63 13.38
C ALA A 181 -7.54 21.35 12.50
N GLY A 182 -6.52 20.61 12.03
CA GLY A 182 -5.51 21.14 11.13
C GLY A 182 -6.07 21.61 9.79
N GLU A 183 -6.92 20.79 9.16
CA GLU A 183 -7.57 21.15 7.89
C GLU A 183 -8.53 22.35 8.02
N ALA A 184 -9.28 22.44 9.12
CA ALA A 184 -10.13 23.60 9.40
C ALA A 184 -9.30 24.89 9.50
N LYS A 185 -8.18 24.84 10.24
CA LYS A 185 -7.24 25.96 10.34
C LYS A 185 -6.62 26.31 8.98
N ALA A 186 -6.20 25.31 8.20
CA ALA A 186 -5.62 25.52 6.89
C ALA A 186 -6.61 26.21 5.92
N LYS A 187 -7.88 25.79 5.91
CA LYS A 187 -8.95 26.40 5.11
C LYS A 187 -9.19 27.83 5.52
N ALA A 188 -9.28 28.13 6.82
CA ALA A 188 -9.46 29.50 7.35
C ALA A 188 -8.26 30.40 7.00
N GLY A 189 -7.06 29.85 6.89
CA GLY A 189 -5.82 30.56 6.51
C GLY A 189 -5.57 30.67 5.00
N GLY A 190 -6.56 30.38 4.14
CA GLY A 190 -6.46 30.53 2.68
C GLY A 190 -5.89 29.33 1.92
N GLY A 191 -5.71 28.16 2.58
CA GLY A 191 -5.43 26.88 1.91
C GLY A 191 -4.09 26.82 1.18
N THR A 192 -3.03 27.42 1.69
CA THR A 192 -1.69 27.37 1.06
C THR A 192 -1.04 25.98 1.17
N ARG A 193 0.00 25.72 0.36
CA ARG A 193 0.77 24.47 0.43
C ARG A 193 1.41 24.27 1.81
N ARG A 194 1.94 25.32 2.44
CA ARG A 194 2.45 25.28 3.81
C ARG A 194 1.34 24.93 4.80
N ALA A 195 0.17 25.56 4.69
CA ALA A 195 -0.97 25.27 5.55
C ALA A 195 -1.44 23.79 5.40
N PHE A 196 -1.33 23.19 4.22
CA PHE A 196 -1.59 21.77 4.02
C PHE A 196 -0.59 20.91 4.80
N LEU A 197 0.72 21.18 4.71
CA LEU A 197 1.75 20.46 5.47
C LEU A 197 1.52 20.60 6.99
N ASP A 198 1.25 21.80 7.47
CA ASP A 198 1.03 22.09 8.88
C ASP A 198 -0.26 21.44 9.41
N SER A 199 -1.24 21.16 8.54
CA SER A 199 -2.49 20.50 8.91
C SER A 199 -2.34 19.00 9.20
N ARG A 200 -1.21 18.40 8.80
CA ARG A 200 -0.93 16.97 8.93
C ARG A 200 0.39 16.72 9.67
N PRO A 201 0.44 17.11 10.96
CA PRO A 201 1.68 17.01 11.74
C PRO A 201 2.08 15.54 11.99
N VAL A 202 3.37 15.30 12.12
CA VAL A 202 3.92 13.96 12.39
C VAL A 202 3.28 13.29 13.61
N VAL A 203 2.90 14.08 14.64
CA VAL A 203 2.27 13.55 15.85
C VAL A 203 0.93 12.86 15.55
N ALA A 204 0.20 13.29 14.52
CA ALA A 204 -1.05 12.64 14.12
C ALA A 204 -0.80 11.20 13.62
N GLU A 205 0.26 11.00 12.83
CA GLU A 205 0.68 9.68 12.35
C GLU A 205 1.18 8.79 13.49
N VAL A 206 1.99 9.35 14.39
CA VAL A 206 2.54 8.64 15.57
C VAL A 206 1.44 8.15 16.51
N ILE A 207 0.46 9.01 16.86
CA ILE A 207 -0.65 8.65 17.78
C ILE A 207 -1.53 7.58 17.15
N ALA A 208 -1.95 7.75 15.90
CA ALA A 208 -2.80 6.77 15.22
C ALA A 208 -2.10 5.41 15.10
N THR A 209 -0.82 5.40 14.75
CA THR A 209 -0.02 4.16 14.65
C THR A 209 0.11 3.48 16.01
N ALA A 210 0.42 4.22 17.07
CA ALA A 210 0.53 3.66 18.41
C ALA A 210 -0.79 3.02 18.87
N ASN A 211 -1.92 3.69 18.63
CA ASN A 211 -3.24 3.16 18.96
C ASN A 211 -3.55 1.86 18.19
N VAL A 212 -3.25 1.81 16.89
CA VAL A 212 -3.46 0.62 16.06
C VAL A 212 -2.56 -0.54 16.53
N ILE A 213 -1.31 -0.27 16.92
CA ILE A 213 -0.40 -1.28 17.49
C ILE A 213 -0.95 -1.85 18.80
N GLU A 214 -1.51 -1.01 19.68
CA GLU A 214 -2.12 -1.50 20.91
C GLU A 214 -3.38 -2.36 20.65
N LEU A 215 -4.18 -2.00 19.64
CA LEU A 215 -5.28 -2.87 19.20
C LEU A 215 -4.77 -4.20 18.62
N ALA A 216 -3.66 -4.20 17.88
CA ALA A 216 -3.02 -5.42 17.40
C ALA A 216 -2.51 -6.28 18.57
N ARG A 217 -1.97 -5.68 19.62
CA ARG A 217 -1.52 -6.35 20.86
C ARG A 217 -2.68 -7.03 21.57
N GLU A 218 -3.80 -6.33 21.76
CA GLU A 218 -4.99 -6.87 22.43
C GLU A 218 -5.65 -7.99 21.64
N THR A 219 -5.84 -7.77 20.34
CA THR A 219 -6.58 -8.69 19.47
C THR A 219 -5.75 -9.87 18.98
N GLY A 220 -4.42 -9.70 18.88
CA GLY A 220 -3.52 -10.62 18.22
C GLY A 220 -3.75 -10.72 16.70
N ALA A 221 -4.38 -9.72 16.09
CA ALA A 221 -4.61 -9.64 14.65
C ALA A 221 -3.33 -9.24 13.90
N ARG A 222 -3.27 -9.61 12.63
CA ARG A 222 -2.23 -9.15 11.70
C ARG A 222 -2.57 -7.74 11.23
N VAL A 223 -1.63 -6.80 11.42
CA VAL A 223 -1.82 -5.40 11.07
C VAL A 223 -0.70 -4.89 10.18
N HIS A 224 -1.05 -4.02 9.24
CA HIS A 224 -0.13 -3.34 8.34
C HIS A 224 -0.30 -1.82 8.43
N ILE A 225 0.79 -1.10 8.70
CA ILE A 225 0.80 0.36 8.69
C ILE A 225 1.19 0.83 7.30
N CYS A 226 0.23 1.43 6.60
CA CYS A 226 0.42 1.88 5.23
C CYS A 226 1.28 3.15 5.18
N HIS A 227 2.08 3.28 4.10
CA HIS A 227 2.75 4.53 3.68
C HIS A 227 3.37 5.34 4.82
N VAL A 228 4.19 4.71 5.65
CA VAL A 228 4.94 5.36 6.75
C VAL A 228 5.78 6.51 6.19
N SER A 229 5.54 7.74 6.69
CA SER A 229 6.18 8.94 6.17
C SER A 229 7.30 9.49 7.06
N HIS A 230 7.51 8.90 8.25
CA HIS A 230 8.45 9.45 9.23
C HIS A 230 9.14 8.37 10.07
N PRO A 231 10.46 8.48 10.38
CA PRO A 231 11.23 7.47 11.12
C PRO A 231 10.67 7.16 12.51
N ARG A 232 10.03 8.11 13.20
CA ARG A 232 9.35 7.84 14.49
C ARG A 232 8.24 6.80 14.37
N VAL A 233 7.57 6.73 13.23
CA VAL A 233 6.51 5.74 12.96
C VAL A 233 7.14 4.38 12.62
N ALA A 234 8.18 4.38 11.79
CA ALA A 234 8.96 3.17 11.50
C ALA A 234 9.50 2.53 12.78
N GLU A 235 9.99 3.34 13.73
CA GLU A 235 10.47 2.87 15.03
C GLU A 235 9.36 2.24 15.89
N LEU A 236 8.13 2.76 15.85
CA LEU A 236 6.97 2.12 16.52
C LEU A 236 6.70 0.73 15.95
N VAL A 237 6.71 0.59 14.62
CA VAL A 237 6.54 -0.71 13.93
C VAL A 237 7.67 -1.67 14.32
N ARG A 238 8.92 -1.22 14.27
CA ARG A 238 10.09 -2.02 14.63
C ARG A 238 10.00 -2.55 16.07
N ARG A 239 9.60 -1.71 17.02
CA ARG A 239 9.39 -2.11 18.43
C ARG A 239 8.28 -3.13 18.56
N ALA A 240 7.15 -2.92 17.90
CA ALA A 240 6.04 -3.87 17.90
C ALA A 240 6.47 -5.25 17.38
N GLN A 241 7.28 -5.29 16.32
CA GLN A 241 7.87 -6.53 15.80
C GLN A 241 8.83 -7.19 16.79
N ALA A 242 9.68 -6.41 17.47
CA ALA A 242 10.60 -6.90 18.51
C ALA A 242 9.83 -7.48 19.71
N ASP A 243 8.64 -6.95 20.01
CA ASP A 243 7.72 -7.48 21.02
C ASP A 243 6.95 -8.74 20.54
N GLY A 244 7.18 -9.21 19.32
CA GLY A 244 6.54 -10.41 18.77
C GLY A 244 5.15 -10.18 18.20
N LEU A 245 4.72 -8.93 17.98
CA LEU A 245 3.44 -8.63 17.36
C LEU A 245 3.49 -8.83 15.85
N SER A 246 2.38 -9.28 15.27
CA SER A 246 2.24 -9.42 13.82
C SER A 246 1.89 -8.07 13.17
N VAL A 247 2.83 -7.14 13.25
CA VAL A 247 2.72 -5.79 12.68
C VAL A 247 3.75 -5.64 11.58
N THR A 248 3.34 -5.14 10.42
CA THR A 248 4.21 -4.76 9.31
C THR A 248 3.98 -3.30 8.95
N GLY A 249 4.87 -2.71 8.18
CA GLY A 249 4.70 -1.36 7.63
C GLY A 249 5.33 -1.26 6.26
N GLU A 250 4.85 -0.34 5.48
CA GLU A 250 5.42 0.04 4.18
C GLU A 250 5.76 1.53 4.18
N THR A 251 6.74 1.91 3.39
CA THR A 251 6.96 3.30 2.97
C THR A 251 6.85 3.41 1.46
N CYS A 252 6.78 4.62 0.95
CA CYS A 252 6.64 4.87 -0.47
C CYS A 252 7.94 5.46 -1.04
N PRO A 253 8.30 5.18 -2.31
CA PRO A 253 9.49 5.74 -2.94
C PRO A 253 9.57 7.26 -2.84
N HIS A 254 8.44 7.96 -2.92
CA HIS A 254 8.41 9.41 -2.83
C HIS A 254 8.83 9.95 -1.45
N TYR A 255 8.60 9.22 -0.34
CA TYR A 255 9.11 9.60 0.99
C TYR A 255 10.61 9.40 1.14
N LEU A 256 11.20 8.51 0.34
CA LEU A 256 12.63 8.23 0.32
C LEU A 256 13.43 9.17 -0.60
N VAL A 257 12.75 9.90 -1.48
CA VAL A 257 13.40 10.74 -2.51
C VAL A 257 13.09 12.23 -2.30
N PHE A 258 11.80 12.58 -2.08
CA PHE A 258 11.34 13.95 -2.03
C PHE A 258 11.15 14.45 -0.61
N THR A 259 11.11 15.78 -0.47
CA THR A 259 10.88 16.48 0.80
C THR A 259 9.72 17.46 0.67
N GLU A 260 9.29 18.06 1.77
CA GLU A 260 8.25 19.09 1.78
C GLU A 260 8.60 20.29 0.89
N GLU A 261 9.89 20.57 0.66
CA GLU A 261 10.35 21.62 -0.23
C GLU A 261 9.93 21.39 -1.70
N ASN A 262 9.82 20.14 -2.13
CA ASN A 262 9.31 19.81 -3.45
C ASN A 262 7.85 20.22 -3.60
N LEU A 263 7.01 19.99 -2.58
CA LEU A 263 5.62 20.46 -2.60
C LEU A 263 5.56 22.01 -2.60
N LEU A 264 6.39 22.67 -1.77
CA LEU A 264 6.38 24.12 -1.63
C LEU A 264 6.81 24.83 -2.91
N SER A 265 7.89 24.37 -3.52
CA SER A 265 8.51 25.02 -4.69
C SER A 265 7.93 24.54 -6.03
N CYS A 266 7.78 23.20 -6.22
CA CYS A 266 7.45 22.62 -7.52
C CYS A 266 5.94 22.41 -7.75
N GLY A 267 5.11 22.42 -6.71
CA GLY A 267 3.67 22.43 -6.87
C GLY A 267 2.93 21.18 -6.40
N THR A 268 1.63 21.16 -6.69
CA THR A 268 0.68 20.20 -6.13
C THR A 268 0.83 18.77 -6.66
N VAL A 269 1.65 18.54 -7.69
CA VAL A 269 2.03 17.19 -8.15
C VAL A 269 2.75 16.39 -7.06
N PHE A 270 3.34 17.07 -6.07
CA PHE A 270 3.99 16.47 -4.90
C PHE A 270 3.05 16.34 -3.68
N LYS A 271 1.75 16.58 -3.84
CA LYS A 271 0.78 16.47 -2.74
C LYS A 271 0.38 15.01 -2.52
N CYS A 272 0.67 14.51 -1.33
CA CYS A 272 0.23 13.19 -0.85
C CYS A 272 -0.24 13.28 0.61
N ALA A 273 -0.88 12.24 1.12
CA ALA A 273 -1.31 12.12 2.51
C ALA A 273 -1.00 10.70 3.02
N PRO A 274 -0.16 10.56 4.08
CA PRO A 274 0.57 11.62 4.80
C PRO A 274 1.44 12.47 3.88
N PRO A 275 1.77 13.74 4.25
CA PRO A 275 2.56 14.59 3.38
C PRO A 275 4.03 14.25 3.38
N LEU A 276 4.75 14.71 2.35
CA LEU A 276 6.21 14.72 2.33
C LEU A 276 6.74 15.46 3.58
N ARG A 277 7.83 14.97 4.14
CA ARG A 277 8.44 15.48 5.37
C ARG A 277 9.74 16.22 5.08
N THR A 278 10.44 16.65 6.15
CA THR A 278 11.75 17.31 6.05
C THR A 278 12.82 16.38 5.47
N ALA A 279 13.96 16.95 5.09
CA ALA A 279 15.12 16.17 4.62
C ALA A 279 15.63 15.20 5.71
N GLU A 280 15.66 15.62 6.99
CA GLU A 280 16.06 14.76 8.10
C GLU A 280 15.12 13.55 8.25
N ALA A 281 13.79 13.76 8.07
CA ALA A 281 12.84 12.66 8.14
C ALA A 281 13.00 11.68 6.97
N ARG A 282 13.23 12.18 5.76
CA ARG A 282 13.56 11.36 4.60
C ARG A 282 14.82 10.53 4.84
N ASP A 283 15.90 11.17 5.30
CA ASP A 283 17.19 10.50 5.54
C ASP A 283 17.06 9.45 6.64
N GLY A 284 16.32 9.74 7.72
CA GLY A 284 16.04 8.78 8.79
C GLY A 284 15.11 7.61 8.40
N LEU A 285 14.42 7.66 7.25
CA LEU A 285 13.68 6.50 6.72
C LEU A 285 14.61 5.51 5.99
N TRP A 286 15.81 5.93 5.59
CA TRP A 286 16.82 5.06 5.01
C TRP A 286 17.63 4.28 6.05
N GLU A 287 17.68 4.73 7.31
CA GLU A 287 18.35 4.09 8.45
C GLU A 287 17.53 2.94 9.06
#